data_7a2dc705a9f0377f4da05a8c15d5534a
#
_entry.id   7a2dc705a9f0377f4da05a8c15d5534a
#
_cell.length_a   1.000
_cell.length_b   1.000
_cell.length_c   1.000
_cell.angle_alpha   90.00
_cell.angle_beta   90.00
_cell.angle_gamma   90.00
#
_symmetry.space_group_name_H-M   'P 1'
#
loop_
_entity.id
_entity.type
_entity.pdbx_description
1 polymer ?
#
loop_
_entity_poly.entity_id
_entity_poly.type
_entity_poly.pdbx_seq_one_letter_code
_entity_poly.pdbx_strand_id
1 'polypeptide(L)'
;MIETVVNLWRGLSSKERRFQLDDYFLVRYIYNSNRLENIPLDFHQTQELFESGKVRDYTGDVRDLLSVSNTRNTYNYVMQSLQKREPITIPFIKELHRKMMFASIDERRYSKGERAGEFKKGDYVIGPYDAGALPDEVTAEMDDYVAILSAFCKKDDLTKVLRMAAASHCVFENVHPFADGNGRTGRWLTNYWLMLNDFPPIIFSEEHRKSYYDALGQYDQNQDISLMCSYFECAIRCTWEERLQRGA
;
A
#
# COMPACT_ATOMS: atom_id res chain seq x y z
N MET A 1 -7.46 -6.52 21.68
CA MET A 1 -6.02 -6.76 21.38
C MET A 1 -5.91 -7.17 19.93
N ILE A 2 -4.82 -6.82 19.25
CA ILE A 2 -4.59 -7.16 17.84
C ILE A 2 -4.71 -8.68 17.58
N GLU A 3 -4.24 -9.50 18.51
CA GLU A 3 -4.33 -10.96 18.45
C GLU A 3 -5.76 -11.47 18.23
N THR A 4 -6.74 -10.88 18.92
CA THR A 4 -8.16 -11.23 18.73
C THR A 4 -8.60 -10.97 17.29
N VAL A 5 -8.25 -9.82 16.73
CA VAL A 5 -8.62 -9.45 15.35
C VAL A 5 -7.95 -10.39 14.33
N VAL A 6 -6.66 -10.69 14.51
CA VAL A 6 -5.92 -11.60 13.62
C VAL A 6 -6.48 -13.02 13.72
N ASN A 7 -6.83 -13.50 14.92
CA ASN A 7 -7.42 -14.84 15.08
C ASN A 7 -8.82 -14.93 14.46
N LEU A 8 -9.67 -13.91 14.62
CA LEU A 8 -10.97 -13.83 13.92
C LEU A 8 -10.77 -13.87 12.39
N TRP A 9 -9.82 -13.07 11.87
CA TRP A 9 -9.50 -13.09 10.44
C TRP A 9 -9.00 -14.47 9.96
N ARG A 10 -8.13 -15.11 10.73
CA ARG A 10 -7.62 -16.46 10.41
C ARG A 10 -8.71 -17.53 10.43
N GLY A 11 -9.72 -17.34 11.30
CA GLY A 11 -10.89 -18.23 11.34
C GLY A 11 -11.80 -18.13 10.12
N LEU A 12 -11.75 -17.06 9.34
CA LEU A 12 -12.55 -16.91 8.13
C LEU A 12 -12.05 -17.84 7.01
N SER A 13 -12.97 -18.45 6.28
CA SER A 13 -12.68 -19.13 5.02
C SER A 13 -12.18 -18.14 3.95
N SER A 14 -11.54 -18.66 2.90
CA SER A 14 -11.08 -17.81 1.77
C SER A 14 -12.24 -17.06 1.10
N LYS A 15 -13.45 -17.65 1.06
CA LYS A 15 -14.64 -17.00 0.51
C LYS A 15 -15.11 -15.85 1.39
N GLU A 16 -15.11 -16.05 2.71
CA GLU A 16 -15.50 -15.00 3.66
C GLU A 16 -14.48 -13.86 3.68
N ARG A 17 -13.17 -14.17 3.70
CA ARG A 17 -12.12 -13.14 3.56
C ARG A 17 -12.32 -12.33 2.27
N ARG A 18 -12.57 -13.01 1.15
CA ARG A 18 -12.82 -12.33 -0.13
C ARG A 18 -14.04 -11.43 -0.06
N PHE A 19 -15.14 -11.88 0.56
CA PHE A 19 -16.32 -11.06 0.77
C PHE A 19 -16.03 -9.81 1.60
N GLN A 20 -15.27 -9.94 2.71
CA GLN A 20 -14.87 -8.79 3.52
C GLN A 20 -14.01 -7.78 2.73
N LEU A 21 -13.15 -8.28 1.85
CA LEU A 21 -12.31 -7.42 1.02
C LEU A 21 -13.13 -6.67 -0.03
N ASP A 22 -14.05 -7.34 -0.71
CA ASP A 22 -14.85 -6.75 -1.79
C ASP A 22 -15.93 -5.79 -1.25
N ASP A 23 -16.62 -6.18 -0.18
CA ASP A 23 -17.79 -5.47 0.37
C ASP A 23 -17.40 -4.29 1.28
N TYR A 24 -16.37 -4.47 2.11
CA TYR A 24 -16.04 -3.49 3.15
C TYR A 24 -14.73 -2.75 2.90
N PHE A 25 -13.67 -3.49 2.57
CA PHE A 25 -12.30 -2.95 2.58
C PHE A 25 -12.00 -2.09 1.35
N LEU A 26 -12.29 -2.56 0.14
CA LEU A 26 -11.69 -2.04 -1.10
C LEU A 26 -12.01 -0.56 -1.36
N VAL A 27 -13.27 -0.16 -1.33
CA VAL A 27 -13.65 1.25 -1.61
C VAL A 27 -13.08 2.19 -0.54
N ARG A 28 -13.09 1.78 0.73
CA ARG A 28 -12.51 2.55 1.83
C ARG A 28 -10.99 2.68 1.70
N TYR A 29 -10.33 1.60 1.30
CA TYR A 29 -8.89 1.63 1.02
C TYR A 29 -8.56 2.58 -0.13
N ILE A 30 -9.30 2.51 -1.25
CA ILE A 30 -9.10 3.39 -2.40
C ILE A 30 -9.23 4.85 -1.97
N TYR A 31 -10.33 5.19 -1.30
CA TYR A 31 -10.58 6.55 -0.82
C TYR A 31 -9.43 7.05 0.06
N ASN A 32 -9.12 6.33 1.14
CA ASN A 32 -8.11 6.77 2.11
C ASN A 32 -6.71 6.84 1.49
N SER A 33 -6.32 5.84 0.68
CA SER A 33 -5.02 5.82 0.02
C SER A 33 -4.86 6.99 -0.96
N ASN A 34 -5.92 7.37 -1.68
CA ASN A 34 -5.92 8.52 -2.56
C ASN A 34 -5.90 9.85 -1.79
N ARG A 35 -6.62 9.94 -0.68
CA ARG A 35 -6.60 11.12 0.18
C ARG A 35 -5.23 11.41 0.77
N LEU A 36 -4.45 10.37 1.11
CA LEU A 36 -3.05 10.52 1.52
C LEU A 36 -2.17 11.17 0.43
N GLU A 37 -2.50 10.96 -0.83
CA GLU A 37 -1.82 11.58 -1.99
C GLU A 37 -2.44 12.96 -2.39
N ASN A 38 -3.29 13.53 -1.54
CA ASN A 38 -4.03 14.76 -1.80
C ASN A 38 -4.97 14.72 -3.03
N ILE A 39 -5.38 13.54 -3.48
CA ILE A 39 -6.38 13.39 -4.52
C ILE A 39 -7.73 13.84 -3.95
N PRO A 40 -8.41 14.84 -4.56
CA PRO A 40 -9.53 15.56 -3.93
C PRO A 40 -10.88 14.85 -4.02
N LEU A 41 -10.94 13.60 -4.52
CA LEU A 41 -12.19 12.83 -4.56
C LEU A 41 -12.69 12.52 -3.15
N ASP A 42 -13.96 12.82 -2.87
CA ASP A 42 -14.61 12.41 -1.64
C ASP A 42 -15.01 10.91 -1.66
N PHE A 43 -15.52 10.41 -0.54
CA PHE A 43 -15.87 8.99 -0.42
C PHE A 43 -17.01 8.61 -1.38
N HIS A 44 -18.01 9.46 -1.52
CA HIS A 44 -19.17 9.20 -2.40
C HIS A 44 -18.74 9.17 -3.88
N GLN A 45 -17.93 10.14 -4.31
CA GLN A 45 -17.37 10.19 -5.65
C GLN A 45 -16.49 8.97 -5.95
N THR A 46 -15.67 8.56 -4.97
CA THR A 46 -14.84 7.35 -5.07
C THR A 46 -15.72 6.10 -5.24
N GLN A 47 -16.78 5.97 -4.47
CA GLN A 47 -17.72 4.86 -4.55
C GLN A 47 -18.48 4.86 -5.88
N GLU A 48 -19.06 5.99 -6.30
CA GLU A 48 -19.78 6.12 -7.57
C GLU A 48 -18.88 5.73 -8.76
N LEU A 49 -17.66 6.24 -8.78
CA LEU A 49 -16.69 5.93 -9.83
C LEU A 49 -16.30 4.44 -9.81
N PHE A 50 -16.12 3.87 -8.63
CA PHE A 50 -15.82 2.45 -8.48
C PHE A 50 -16.96 1.54 -8.97
N GLU A 51 -18.20 1.85 -8.63
CA GLU A 51 -19.38 1.02 -8.95
C GLU A 51 -19.82 1.19 -10.39
N SER A 52 -19.92 2.43 -10.89
CA SER A 52 -20.54 2.76 -12.17
C SER A 52 -19.54 3.13 -13.27
N GLY A 53 -18.28 3.39 -12.94
CA GLY A 53 -17.28 3.95 -13.85
C GLY A 53 -17.55 5.41 -14.21
N LYS A 54 -18.42 6.10 -13.50
CA LYS A 54 -18.81 7.50 -13.76
C LYS A 54 -18.73 8.29 -12.46
N VAL A 55 -18.44 9.57 -12.57
CA VAL A 55 -18.57 10.55 -11.50
C VAL A 55 -19.21 11.80 -12.08
N ARG A 56 -20.19 12.37 -11.38
CA ARG A 56 -20.87 13.59 -11.82
C ARG A 56 -20.13 14.82 -11.32
N ASP A 57 -20.18 15.87 -12.13
CA ASP A 57 -19.70 17.22 -11.76
C ASP A 57 -18.25 17.28 -11.24
N TYR A 58 -17.41 16.33 -11.65
CA TYR A 58 -15.99 16.36 -11.32
C TYR A 58 -15.23 17.29 -12.30
N THR A 59 -14.58 18.31 -11.74
CA THR A 59 -13.83 19.34 -12.49
C THR A 59 -12.32 19.28 -12.26
N GLY A 60 -11.85 18.27 -11.51
CA GLY A 60 -10.43 18.07 -11.20
C GLY A 60 -9.63 17.39 -12.34
N ASP A 61 -8.44 16.94 -12.00
CA ASP A 61 -7.56 16.25 -12.96
C ASP A 61 -8.10 14.87 -13.31
N VAL A 62 -8.09 14.52 -14.60
CA VAL A 62 -8.49 13.18 -15.07
C VAL A 62 -7.63 12.07 -14.45
N ARG A 63 -6.40 12.36 -14.04
CA ARG A 63 -5.51 11.41 -13.35
C ARG A 63 -6.03 11.01 -11.99
N ASP A 64 -6.82 11.86 -11.32
CA ASP A 64 -7.47 11.52 -10.06
C ASP A 64 -8.52 10.42 -10.27
N LEU A 65 -9.27 10.50 -11.38
CA LEU A 65 -10.23 9.45 -11.77
C LEU A 65 -9.52 8.16 -12.16
N LEU A 66 -8.41 8.28 -12.90
CA LEU A 66 -7.58 7.12 -13.24
C LEU A 66 -7.02 6.43 -12.00
N SER A 67 -6.70 7.17 -10.94
CA SER A 67 -6.19 6.58 -9.69
C SER A 67 -7.18 5.58 -9.07
N VAL A 68 -8.48 5.86 -9.09
CA VAL A 68 -9.51 4.91 -8.61
C VAL A 68 -9.56 3.65 -9.48
N SER A 69 -9.62 3.83 -10.80
CA SER A 69 -9.65 2.71 -11.77
C SER A 69 -8.38 1.86 -11.70
N ASN A 70 -7.23 2.51 -11.58
CA ASN A 70 -5.93 1.85 -11.46
C ASN A 70 -5.83 1.06 -10.14
N THR A 71 -6.33 1.61 -9.04
CA THR A 71 -6.35 0.90 -7.75
C THR A 71 -7.25 -0.35 -7.82
N ARG A 72 -8.39 -0.27 -8.52
CA ARG A 72 -9.25 -1.44 -8.77
C ARG A 72 -8.53 -2.52 -9.59
N ASN A 73 -7.83 -2.13 -10.67
CA ASN A 73 -7.07 -3.06 -11.49
C ASN A 73 -5.91 -3.69 -10.72
N THR A 74 -5.26 -2.90 -9.87
CA THR A 74 -4.20 -3.36 -8.97
C THR A 74 -4.73 -4.36 -7.95
N TYR A 75 -5.91 -4.11 -7.36
CA TYR A 75 -6.56 -5.05 -6.46
C TYR A 75 -6.80 -6.42 -7.15
N ASN A 76 -7.33 -6.43 -8.37
CA ASN A 76 -7.54 -7.68 -9.10
C ASN A 76 -6.24 -8.46 -9.30
N TYR A 77 -5.15 -7.78 -9.63
CA TYR A 77 -3.82 -8.38 -9.74
C TYR A 77 -3.34 -8.95 -8.40
N VAL A 78 -3.44 -8.16 -7.33
CA VAL A 78 -3.08 -8.58 -5.97
C VAL A 78 -3.86 -9.83 -5.55
N MET A 79 -5.17 -9.88 -5.81
CA MET A 79 -5.99 -11.04 -5.46
C MET A 79 -5.65 -12.30 -6.27
N GLN A 80 -5.31 -12.16 -7.56
CA GLN A 80 -4.85 -13.27 -8.39
C GLN A 80 -3.50 -13.81 -7.90
N SER A 81 -2.57 -12.91 -7.60
CA SER A 81 -1.25 -13.27 -7.07
C SER A 81 -1.34 -13.89 -5.67
N LEU A 82 -2.24 -13.38 -4.82
CA LEU A 82 -2.48 -13.95 -3.49
C LEU A 82 -3.03 -15.39 -3.57
N GLN A 83 -3.94 -15.66 -4.50
CA GLN A 83 -4.47 -17.00 -4.72
C GLN A 83 -3.38 -18.01 -5.10
N LYS A 84 -2.39 -17.57 -5.86
CA LYS A 84 -1.22 -18.38 -6.25
C LYS A 84 -0.10 -18.34 -5.20
N ARG A 85 -0.22 -17.49 -4.17
CA ARG A 85 0.81 -17.19 -3.17
C ARG A 85 2.13 -16.79 -3.83
N GLU A 86 2.07 -15.95 -4.87
CA GLU A 86 3.24 -15.48 -5.59
C GLU A 86 4.19 -14.72 -4.64
N PRO A 87 5.50 -15.00 -4.67
CA PRO A 87 6.45 -14.27 -3.83
C PRO A 87 6.59 -12.81 -4.29
N ILE A 88 6.91 -11.92 -3.34
CA ILE A 88 7.29 -10.54 -3.68
C ILE A 88 8.66 -10.59 -4.33
N THR A 89 8.74 -10.15 -5.59
CA THR A 89 9.95 -10.09 -6.40
C THR A 89 10.04 -8.73 -7.10
N ILE A 90 11.20 -8.36 -7.63
CA ILE A 90 11.33 -7.13 -8.42
C ILE A 90 10.32 -7.08 -9.59
N PRO A 91 10.14 -8.13 -10.40
CA PRO A 91 9.09 -8.14 -11.42
C PRO A 91 7.68 -7.94 -10.86
N PHE A 92 7.35 -8.56 -9.71
CA PHE A 92 6.06 -8.37 -9.03
C PHE A 92 5.85 -6.90 -8.63
N ILE A 93 6.86 -6.28 -8.00
CA ILE A 93 6.81 -4.86 -7.56
C ILE A 93 6.63 -3.93 -8.76
N LYS A 94 7.39 -4.14 -9.82
CA LYS A 94 7.30 -3.34 -11.06
C LYS A 94 5.93 -3.48 -11.73
N GLU A 95 5.38 -4.68 -11.77
CA GLU A 95 4.04 -4.92 -12.35
C GLU A 95 2.94 -4.30 -11.49
N LEU A 96 3.05 -4.39 -10.16
CA LEU A 96 2.15 -3.74 -9.23
C LEU A 96 2.13 -2.22 -9.47
N HIS A 97 3.31 -1.59 -9.52
CA HIS A 97 3.46 -0.17 -9.82
C HIS A 97 2.94 0.17 -11.23
N ARG A 98 3.22 -0.64 -12.24
CA ARG A 98 2.75 -0.43 -13.62
C ARG A 98 1.23 -0.35 -13.68
N LYS A 99 0.53 -1.22 -12.94
CA LYS A 99 -0.94 -1.19 -12.86
C LYS A 99 -1.45 0.01 -12.08
N MET A 100 -0.79 0.34 -10.96
CA MET A 100 -1.15 1.47 -10.12
C MET A 100 -1.00 2.81 -10.84
N MET A 101 0.04 2.94 -11.67
CA MET A 101 0.38 4.18 -12.35
C MET A 101 0.04 4.18 -13.84
N PHE A 102 -0.82 3.25 -14.29
CA PHE A 102 -1.21 3.19 -15.70
C PHE A 102 -1.79 4.53 -16.16
N ALA A 103 -1.19 5.10 -17.23
CA ALA A 103 -1.55 6.39 -17.81
C ALA A 103 -1.58 7.59 -16.82
N SER A 104 -0.91 7.47 -15.65
CA SER A 104 -0.93 8.52 -14.62
C SER A 104 0.40 9.22 -14.41
N ILE A 105 1.47 8.81 -15.10
CA ILE A 105 2.75 9.53 -15.09
C ILE A 105 2.55 10.88 -15.80
N ASP A 106 2.89 11.96 -15.12
CA ASP A 106 2.76 13.29 -15.69
C ASP A 106 3.71 13.52 -16.88
N GLU A 107 3.34 14.47 -17.74
CA GLU A 107 4.07 14.76 -18.98
C GLU A 107 5.54 15.17 -18.74
N ARG A 108 5.80 15.91 -17.65
CA ARG A 108 7.16 16.35 -17.29
C ARG A 108 8.07 15.17 -16.95
N ARG A 109 7.57 14.20 -16.18
CA ARG A 109 8.31 12.97 -15.86
C ARG A 109 8.40 12.07 -17.09
N TYR A 110 7.30 11.93 -17.82
CA TYR A 110 7.27 11.11 -19.05
C TYR A 110 8.29 11.59 -20.11
N SER A 111 8.43 12.91 -20.31
CA SER A 111 9.41 13.49 -21.24
C SER A 111 10.86 13.27 -20.81
N LYS A 112 11.09 13.05 -19.50
CA LYS A 112 12.41 12.67 -18.94
C LYS A 112 12.68 11.17 -19.02
N GLY A 113 11.78 10.39 -19.63
CA GLY A 113 11.95 8.95 -19.82
C GLY A 113 11.39 8.11 -18.67
N GLU A 114 10.70 8.70 -17.68
CA GLU A 114 10.06 7.94 -16.60
C GLU A 114 8.87 7.15 -17.11
N ARG A 115 8.70 5.92 -16.59
CA ARG A 115 7.64 5.00 -17.02
C ARG A 115 7.05 4.27 -15.82
N ALA A 116 5.75 3.99 -15.90
CA ALA A 116 5.08 3.12 -14.93
C ALA A 116 5.68 1.70 -14.99
N GLY A 117 6.09 1.19 -13.83
CA GLY A 117 6.74 -0.12 -13.71
C GLY A 117 8.26 -0.12 -13.94
N GLU A 118 8.87 1.03 -14.14
CA GLU A 118 10.33 1.19 -14.21
C GLU A 118 10.83 1.96 -12.99
N PHE A 119 11.98 1.60 -12.47
CA PHE A 119 12.64 2.38 -11.43
C PHE A 119 13.01 3.77 -11.94
N LYS A 120 13.06 4.74 -11.05
CA LYS A 120 13.33 6.14 -11.36
C LYS A 120 14.68 6.31 -12.05
N LYS A 121 14.73 7.26 -12.98
CA LYS A 121 15.94 7.67 -13.72
C LYS A 121 16.47 9.01 -13.23
N GLY A 122 15.59 9.81 -12.64
CA GLY A 122 15.95 11.10 -12.04
C GLY A 122 16.02 11.01 -10.51
N ASP A 123 16.80 11.90 -9.92
CA ASP A 123 16.81 12.12 -8.49
C ASP A 123 15.60 12.96 -8.10
N TYR A 124 14.68 12.35 -7.31
CA TYR A 124 13.47 12.98 -6.81
C TYR A 124 13.54 13.03 -5.28
N VAL A 125 13.82 14.19 -4.77
CA VAL A 125 13.87 14.48 -3.33
C VAL A 125 12.47 14.40 -2.73
N ILE A 126 12.36 13.80 -1.55
CA ILE A 126 11.10 13.58 -0.85
C ILE A 126 11.19 14.16 0.56
N GLY A 127 10.24 15.06 0.83
CA GLY A 127 10.11 15.64 2.15
C GLY A 127 11.30 16.49 2.60
N PRO A 128 11.33 16.89 3.88
CA PRO A 128 12.35 17.78 4.42
C PRO A 128 13.69 17.09 4.73
N TYR A 129 13.77 15.76 4.60
CA TYR A 129 14.92 14.96 5.04
C TYR A 129 15.72 14.36 3.87
N ASP A 130 15.49 14.82 2.64
CA ASP A 130 16.15 14.33 1.42
C ASP A 130 16.12 12.78 1.31
N ALA A 131 14.99 12.17 1.71
CA ALA A 131 14.83 10.73 1.63
C ALA A 131 14.75 10.25 0.17
N GLY A 132 15.31 9.07 -0.09
CA GLY A 132 15.29 8.41 -1.40
C GLY A 132 16.68 7.97 -1.82
N ALA A 133 16.79 6.71 -2.27
CA ALA A 133 18.02 6.21 -2.88
C ALA A 133 18.34 6.97 -4.19
N LEU A 134 19.60 7.13 -4.53
CA LEU A 134 19.98 7.67 -5.84
C LEU A 134 19.55 6.69 -6.96
N PRO A 135 19.25 7.16 -8.18
CA PRO A 135 18.77 6.30 -9.26
C PRO A 135 19.62 5.07 -9.56
N ASP A 136 20.94 5.17 -9.43
CA ASP A 136 21.91 4.10 -9.63
C ASP A 136 21.98 3.11 -8.45
N GLU A 137 21.55 3.51 -7.26
CA GLU A 137 21.49 2.69 -6.06
C GLU A 137 20.17 1.89 -5.94
N VAL A 138 19.07 2.38 -6.54
CA VAL A 138 17.73 1.79 -6.39
C VAL A 138 17.69 0.29 -6.66
N THR A 139 18.42 -0.19 -7.67
CA THR A 139 18.38 -1.61 -8.01
C THR A 139 18.97 -2.48 -6.90
N ALA A 140 20.12 -2.08 -6.34
CA ALA A 140 20.76 -2.82 -5.25
C ALA A 140 19.89 -2.79 -3.98
N GLU A 141 19.38 -1.61 -3.60
CA GLU A 141 18.51 -1.46 -2.43
C GLU A 141 17.22 -2.31 -2.55
N MET A 142 16.64 -2.38 -3.75
CA MET A 142 15.43 -3.18 -3.98
C MET A 142 15.72 -4.68 -4.05
N ASP A 143 16.89 -5.11 -4.49
CA ASP A 143 17.35 -6.51 -4.42
C ASP A 143 17.51 -6.95 -2.95
N ASP A 144 18.12 -6.12 -2.11
CA ASP A 144 18.25 -6.35 -0.67
C ASP A 144 16.87 -6.37 0.01
N TYR A 145 15.98 -5.44 -0.35
CA TYR A 145 14.59 -5.42 0.13
C TYR A 145 13.87 -6.75 -0.14
N VAL A 146 13.94 -7.26 -1.36
CA VAL A 146 13.30 -8.53 -1.73
C VAL A 146 13.98 -9.72 -1.04
N ALA A 147 15.29 -9.72 -0.89
CA ALA A 147 16.03 -10.76 -0.19
C ALA A 147 15.61 -10.88 1.28
N ILE A 148 15.46 -9.74 1.99
CA ILE A 148 14.99 -9.69 3.39
C ILE A 148 13.58 -10.25 3.51
N LEU A 149 12.65 -9.86 2.64
CA LEU A 149 11.29 -10.38 2.64
C LEU A 149 11.24 -11.89 2.37
N SER A 150 12.07 -12.37 1.45
CA SER A 150 12.13 -13.79 1.07
C SER A 150 12.71 -14.67 2.17
N ALA A 151 13.63 -14.14 2.97
CA ALA A 151 14.25 -14.84 4.10
C ALA A 151 13.32 -14.98 5.32
N PHE A 152 12.20 -14.27 5.36
CA PHE A 152 11.28 -14.29 6.48
C PHE A 152 10.50 -15.61 6.58
N CYS A 153 10.63 -16.32 7.72
CA CYS A 153 10.01 -17.63 7.93
C CYS A 153 9.20 -17.75 9.24
N LYS A 154 8.96 -16.65 9.96
CA LYS A 154 8.32 -16.64 11.30
C LYS A 154 6.81 -16.30 11.25
N LYS A 155 6.05 -16.97 10.40
CA LYS A 155 4.62 -16.68 10.14
C LYS A 155 3.71 -16.81 11.35
N ASP A 156 4.07 -17.65 12.33
CA ASP A 156 3.27 -17.90 13.53
C ASP A 156 3.50 -16.87 14.65
N ASP A 157 4.57 -16.08 14.55
CA ASP A 157 4.88 -15.02 15.50
C ASP A 157 4.26 -13.69 15.04
N LEU A 158 3.09 -13.37 15.60
CA LEU A 158 2.33 -12.17 15.22
C LEU A 158 3.14 -10.88 15.34
N THR A 159 3.94 -10.77 16.40
CA THR A 159 4.79 -9.60 16.62
C THR A 159 5.85 -9.48 15.54
N LYS A 160 6.48 -10.58 15.15
CA LYS A 160 7.50 -10.56 14.09
C LYS A 160 6.91 -10.27 12.73
N VAL A 161 5.72 -10.81 12.41
CA VAL A 161 5.02 -10.47 11.15
C VAL A 161 4.73 -8.97 11.10
N LEU A 162 4.17 -8.41 12.16
CA LEU A 162 3.83 -6.99 12.20
C LEU A 162 5.08 -6.10 12.10
N ARG A 163 6.13 -6.43 12.86
CA ARG A 163 7.41 -5.69 12.80
C ARG A 163 8.04 -5.76 11.41
N MET A 164 8.01 -6.91 10.76
CA MET A 164 8.52 -7.05 9.39
C MET A 164 7.67 -6.24 8.39
N ALA A 165 6.35 -6.26 8.53
CA ALA A 165 5.47 -5.43 7.69
C ALA A 165 5.78 -3.93 7.86
N ALA A 166 5.95 -3.47 9.12
CA ALA A 166 6.29 -2.07 9.41
C ALA A 166 7.68 -1.69 8.88
N ALA A 167 8.68 -2.54 9.12
CA ALA A 167 10.05 -2.32 8.65
C ALA A 167 10.12 -2.27 7.12
N SER A 168 9.52 -3.25 6.45
CA SER A 168 9.51 -3.31 4.99
C SER A 168 8.78 -2.12 4.37
N HIS A 169 7.69 -1.66 4.99
CA HIS A 169 7.00 -0.47 4.52
C HIS A 169 7.89 0.78 4.63
N CYS A 170 8.53 0.99 5.79
CA CYS A 170 9.44 2.12 5.99
C CYS A 170 10.61 2.07 5.00
N VAL A 171 11.25 0.92 4.82
CA VAL A 171 12.35 0.75 3.85
C VAL A 171 11.90 1.09 2.44
N PHE A 172 10.74 0.58 1.99
CA PHE A 172 10.24 0.85 0.66
C PHE A 172 9.97 2.34 0.43
N GLU A 173 9.31 3.01 1.39
CA GLU A 173 9.03 4.45 1.32
C GLU A 173 10.33 5.28 1.37
N ASN A 174 11.34 4.84 2.15
CA ASN A 174 12.65 5.50 2.24
C ASN A 174 13.47 5.33 0.94
N VAL A 175 13.55 4.12 0.36
CA VAL A 175 14.23 3.88 -0.93
C VAL A 175 13.58 4.68 -2.06
N HIS A 176 12.26 4.80 -2.04
CA HIS A 176 11.47 5.54 -3.02
C HIS A 176 11.81 5.19 -4.48
N PRO A 177 11.61 3.94 -4.89
CA PRO A 177 12.22 3.39 -6.10
C PRO A 177 11.66 3.93 -7.41
N PHE A 178 10.50 4.60 -7.40
CA PHE A 178 9.82 5.09 -8.60
C PHE A 178 9.77 6.62 -8.65
N ALA A 179 9.59 7.17 -9.82
CA ALA A 179 9.48 8.62 -10.01
C ALA A 179 8.18 9.23 -9.44
N ASP A 180 7.13 8.40 -9.28
CA ASP A 180 5.83 8.75 -8.70
C ASP A 180 5.12 7.47 -8.23
N GLY A 181 4.09 7.59 -7.38
CA GLY A 181 3.25 6.46 -6.97
C GLY A 181 3.87 5.50 -5.96
N ASN A 182 4.98 5.88 -5.30
CA ASN A 182 5.62 5.05 -4.28
C ASN A 182 4.67 4.78 -3.12
N GLY A 183 4.07 5.80 -2.51
CA GLY A 183 3.16 5.63 -1.38
C GLY A 183 2.00 4.66 -1.68
N ARG A 184 1.34 4.80 -2.83
CA ARG A 184 0.26 3.89 -3.25
C ARG A 184 0.75 2.46 -3.45
N THR A 185 1.94 2.30 -4.05
CA THR A 185 2.56 1.00 -4.28
C THR A 185 3.01 0.35 -2.97
N GLY A 186 3.70 1.10 -2.10
CA GLY A 186 4.16 0.64 -0.79
C GLY A 186 3.00 0.16 0.10
N ARG A 187 1.89 0.92 0.12
CA ARG A 187 0.68 0.51 0.85
C ARG A 187 0.07 -0.79 0.32
N TRP A 188 0.08 -1.02 -1.01
CA TRP A 188 -0.36 -2.30 -1.58
C TRP A 188 0.62 -3.45 -1.31
N LEU A 189 1.94 -3.21 -1.38
CA LEU A 189 2.95 -4.21 -1.01
C LEU A 189 2.79 -4.64 0.43
N THR A 190 2.58 -3.69 1.35
CA THR A 190 2.30 -3.96 2.76
C THR A 190 1.07 -4.84 2.93
N ASN A 191 -0.04 -4.48 2.28
CA ASN A 191 -1.27 -5.26 2.37
C ASN A 191 -1.13 -6.65 1.75
N TYR A 192 -0.41 -6.77 0.64
CA TYR A 192 -0.10 -8.06 0.04
C TYR A 192 0.74 -8.92 0.98
N TRP A 193 1.80 -8.35 1.57
CA TRP A 193 2.63 -9.02 2.57
C TRP A 193 1.82 -9.51 3.78
N LEU A 194 0.96 -8.65 4.35
CA LEU A 194 0.09 -9.02 5.47
C LEU A 194 -0.80 -10.21 5.11
N MET A 195 -1.48 -10.16 3.96
CA MET A 195 -2.35 -11.23 3.51
C MET A 195 -1.60 -12.54 3.20
N LEU A 196 -0.38 -12.49 2.65
CA LEU A 196 0.48 -13.66 2.44
C LEU A 196 0.84 -14.37 3.76
N ASN A 197 0.87 -13.63 4.87
CA ASN A 197 1.16 -14.12 6.21
C ASN A 197 -0.12 -14.33 7.06
N ASP A 198 -1.29 -14.44 6.39
CA ASP A 198 -2.58 -14.66 7.04
C ASP A 198 -2.98 -13.58 8.05
N PHE A 199 -2.55 -12.33 7.81
CA PHE A 199 -3.01 -11.13 8.50
C PHE A 199 -4.10 -10.42 7.68
N PRO A 200 -5.02 -9.70 8.36
CA PRO A 200 -5.92 -8.80 7.65
C PRO A 200 -5.15 -7.62 7.04
N PRO A 201 -5.52 -7.14 5.84
CA PRO A 201 -4.95 -5.92 5.29
C PRO A 201 -5.42 -4.70 6.10
N ILE A 202 -4.72 -3.56 5.94
CA ILE A 202 -5.01 -2.33 6.69
C ILE A 202 -5.45 -1.20 5.77
N ILE A 203 -6.31 -0.33 6.28
CA ILE A 203 -6.62 0.96 5.68
C ILE A 203 -5.68 1.99 6.30
N PHE A 204 -4.86 2.61 5.48
CA PHE A 204 -4.05 3.76 5.83
C PHE A 204 -4.96 4.99 5.85
N SER A 205 -5.56 5.27 7.00
CA SER A 205 -6.62 6.26 7.13
C SER A 205 -6.11 7.69 6.96
N GLU A 206 -6.85 8.52 6.19
CA GLU A 206 -6.63 9.96 6.13
C GLU A 206 -6.74 10.63 7.51
N GLU A 207 -7.64 10.13 8.35
CA GLU A 207 -7.83 10.63 9.72
C GLU A 207 -6.55 10.50 10.57
N HIS A 208 -5.75 9.45 10.33
CA HIS A 208 -4.49 9.20 11.01
C HIS A 208 -3.26 9.63 10.18
N ARG A 209 -3.46 10.48 9.16
CA ARG A 209 -2.42 10.96 8.25
C ARG A 209 -1.17 11.46 8.98
N LYS A 210 -1.37 12.29 10.02
CA LYS A 210 -0.25 12.84 10.78
C LYS A 210 0.59 11.74 11.41
N SER A 211 -0.03 10.78 12.10
CA SER A 211 0.67 9.68 12.75
C SER A 211 1.43 8.79 11.74
N TYR A 212 0.86 8.61 10.54
CA TYR A 212 1.52 7.88 9.47
C TYR A 212 2.80 8.57 8.99
N TYR A 213 2.74 9.87 8.70
CA TYR A 213 3.92 10.60 8.24
C TYR A 213 4.94 10.87 9.36
N ASP A 214 4.50 11.04 10.60
CA ASP A 214 5.40 11.10 11.77
C ASP A 214 6.19 9.78 11.91
N ALA A 215 5.55 8.63 11.68
CA ALA A 215 6.21 7.33 11.73
C ALA A 215 7.23 7.13 10.59
N LEU A 216 6.93 7.57 9.37
CA LEU A 216 7.89 7.58 8.28
C LEU A 216 9.07 8.51 8.57
N GLY A 217 8.80 9.75 9.02
CA GLY A 217 9.85 10.71 9.37
C GLY A 217 10.75 10.25 10.51
N GLN A 218 10.21 9.50 11.50
CA GLN A 218 11.03 8.89 12.54
C GLN A 218 11.99 7.84 11.96
N TYR A 219 11.50 7.03 11.03
CA TYR A 219 12.35 6.05 10.36
C TYR A 219 13.44 6.72 9.52
N ASP A 220 13.09 7.75 8.73
CA ASP A 220 14.04 8.47 7.89
C ASP A 220 15.18 9.10 8.70
N GLN A 221 14.88 9.58 9.92
CA GLN A 221 15.89 10.21 10.79
C GLN A 221 16.73 9.22 11.59
N ASN A 222 16.12 8.14 12.09
CA ASN A 222 16.72 7.31 13.14
C ASN A 222 16.67 5.79 12.83
N GLN A 223 16.08 5.40 11.71
CA GLN A 223 15.79 4.00 11.35
C GLN A 223 14.94 3.27 12.42
N ASP A 224 14.16 4.02 13.20
CA ASP A 224 13.29 3.49 14.24
C ASP A 224 11.88 3.23 13.71
N ILE A 225 11.48 1.97 13.74
CA ILE A 225 10.16 1.50 13.27
C ILE A 225 9.08 1.50 14.35
N SER A 226 9.35 1.95 15.57
CA SER A 226 8.44 1.78 16.72
C SER A 226 7.10 2.48 16.50
N LEU A 227 7.10 3.71 15.98
CA LEU A 227 5.87 4.43 15.64
C LEU A 227 5.10 3.75 14.51
N MET A 228 5.78 3.21 13.49
CA MET A 228 5.10 2.49 12.41
C MET A 228 4.49 1.17 12.90
N CYS A 229 5.14 0.45 13.81
CA CYS A 229 4.55 -0.71 14.46
C CYS A 229 3.25 -0.34 15.20
N SER A 230 3.29 0.72 16.00
CA SER A 230 2.13 1.22 16.74
C SER A 230 1.01 1.68 15.81
N TYR A 231 1.36 2.35 14.70
CA TYR A 231 0.42 2.75 13.66
C TYR A 231 -0.26 1.53 13.01
N PHE A 232 0.50 0.49 12.68
CA PHE A 232 -0.06 -0.74 12.07
C PHE A 232 -0.98 -1.49 13.02
N GLU A 233 -0.64 -1.59 14.31
CA GLU A 233 -1.53 -2.17 15.33
C GLU A 233 -2.86 -1.41 15.41
N CYS A 234 -2.79 -0.08 15.45
CA CYS A 234 -3.98 0.77 15.45
C CYS A 234 -4.77 0.58 14.15
N ALA A 235 -4.12 0.59 12.99
CA ALA A 235 -4.77 0.46 11.69
C ALA A 235 -5.49 -0.88 11.50
N ILE A 236 -4.89 -2.01 11.97
CA ILE A 236 -5.56 -3.32 11.97
C ILE A 236 -6.83 -3.28 12.81
N ARG A 237 -6.74 -2.73 14.03
CA ARG A 237 -7.89 -2.63 14.93
C ARG A 237 -8.98 -1.73 14.36
N CYS A 238 -8.64 -0.53 13.97
CA CYS A 238 -9.58 0.44 13.38
C CYS A 238 -10.26 -0.10 12.13
N THR A 239 -9.54 -0.89 11.32
CA THR A 239 -10.12 -1.47 10.10
C THR A 239 -11.09 -2.61 10.41
N TRP A 240 -10.78 -3.49 11.38
CA TRP A 240 -11.43 -4.80 11.46
C TRP A 240 -12.11 -5.14 12.79
N GLU A 241 -11.77 -4.49 13.93
CA GLU A 241 -12.24 -4.92 15.23
C GLU A 241 -13.77 -4.96 15.30
N GLU A 242 -14.42 -3.86 14.95
CA GLU A 242 -15.87 -3.76 14.98
C GLU A 242 -16.55 -4.63 13.90
N ARG A 243 -15.95 -4.68 12.71
CA ARG A 243 -16.48 -5.42 11.56
C ARG A 243 -16.49 -6.93 11.79
N LEU A 244 -15.40 -7.49 12.33
CA LEU A 244 -15.29 -8.93 12.54
C LEU A 244 -16.05 -9.39 13.80
N GLN A 245 -16.20 -8.53 14.82
CA GLN A 245 -16.99 -8.86 16.00
C GLN A 245 -18.50 -8.88 15.74
N ARG A 246 -19.00 -8.06 14.81
CA ARG A 246 -20.43 -8.06 14.42
C ARG A 246 -20.83 -9.21 13.51
N GLY A 247 -19.89 -9.87 12.88
CA GLY A 247 -20.12 -10.99 11.97
C GLY A 247 -19.85 -12.36 12.57
N ALA A 248 -19.43 -12.41 13.83
CA ALA A 248 -19.29 -13.60 14.65
C ALA A 248 -20.51 -13.75 15.55
#